data_6e55048deb53c58d9c04b098ac378e73
#
_entry.id   6e55048deb53c58d9c04b098ac378e73
#
_cell.length_a   1.000
_cell.length_b   1.000
_cell.length_c   1.000
_cell.angle_alpha   90.00
_cell.angle_beta   90.00
_cell.angle_gamma   90.00
#
_symmetry.space_group_name_H-M   'P 1'
#
loop_
_entity.id
_entity.type
_entity.pdbx_description
1 polymer ?
#
loop_
_entity_poly.entity_id
_entity_poly.type
_entity_poly.pdbx_seq_one_letter_code
_entity_poly.pdbx_strand_id
1 'polypeptide(L)'
;MKTNTPYGADIREVINLFVPENELAFFHEFAVAGGVYENAVTVEEKEYFFKEEIPSAADALEKKRYEKRAVKLAAYKALSEYFGRDMPWGALTGIRPTKLAYQELEKRGDFRPLFDAMRVSPERRRIVEKIVA
;
A
#
# COMPACT_ATOMS: atom_id res chain seq x y z
N MET A 1 -3.90 -14.21 10.16
CA MET A 1 -3.39 -12.83 10.01
C MET A 1 -3.77 -12.01 11.22
N LYS A 2 -2.81 -11.29 11.79
CA LYS A 2 -3.06 -10.40 12.93
C LYS A 2 -2.47 -9.03 12.68
N THR A 3 -3.18 -7.99 13.07
CA THR A 3 -2.73 -6.60 12.98
C THR A 3 -3.28 -5.81 14.17
N ASN A 4 -2.55 -4.79 14.60
CA ASN A 4 -3.04 -3.87 15.64
C ASN A 4 -3.81 -2.67 15.07
N THR A 5 -4.15 -2.72 13.76
CA THR A 5 -4.88 -1.65 13.07
C THR A 5 -6.28 -2.08 12.67
N PRO A 6 -7.18 -1.14 12.32
CA PRO A 6 -8.49 -1.48 11.77
C PRO A 6 -8.46 -1.87 10.28
N TYR A 7 -7.28 -2.01 9.68
CA TYR A 7 -7.11 -2.24 8.24
C TYR A 7 -6.89 -3.71 7.89
N GLY A 8 -7.39 -4.63 8.71
CA GLY A 8 -7.24 -6.06 8.48
C GLY A 8 -7.75 -6.54 7.13
N ALA A 9 -8.92 -6.03 6.70
CA ALA A 9 -9.50 -6.39 5.40
C ALA A 9 -8.60 -5.94 4.24
N ASP A 10 -8.02 -4.75 4.36
CA ASP A 10 -7.12 -4.22 3.33
C ASP A 10 -5.83 -5.05 3.24
N ILE A 11 -5.30 -5.45 4.38
CA ILE A 11 -4.11 -6.31 4.43
C ILE A 11 -4.41 -7.67 3.79
N ARG A 12 -5.58 -8.25 4.07
CA ARG A 12 -5.99 -9.52 3.46
C ARG A 12 -6.07 -9.43 1.94
N GLU A 13 -6.56 -8.32 1.41
CA GLU A 13 -6.58 -8.10 -0.04
C GLU A 13 -5.17 -8.13 -0.63
N VAL A 14 -4.20 -7.52 0.06
CA VAL A 14 -2.80 -7.53 -0.38
C VAL A 14 -2.23 -8.94 -0.31
N ILE A 15 -2.45 -9.65 0.80
CA ILE A 15 -1.99 -11.05 0.95
C ILE A 15 -2.55 -11.92 -0.18
N ASN A 16 -3.83 -11.77 -0.50
CA ASN A 16 -4.51 -12.57 -1.53
C ASN A 16 -3.99 -12.32 -2.95
N LEU A 17 -3.24 -11.26 -3.17
CA LEU A 17 -2.53 -11.07 -4.44
C LEU A 17 -1.43 -12.12 -4.64
N PHE A 18 -0.91 -12.68 -3.55
CA PHE A 18 0.22 -13.61 -3.56
C PHE A 18 -0.22 -15.04 -3.27
N VAL A 19 -0.99 -15.25 -2.21
CA VAL A 19 -1.46 -16.59 -1.78
C VAL A 19 -2.78 -16.44 -1.04
N PRO A 20 -3.58 -17.52 -0.90
CA PRO A 20 -4.75 -17.50 -0.01
C PRO A 20 -4.33 -17.12 1.42
N GLU A 21 -5.04 -16.20 2.03
CA GLU A 21 -4.69 -15.64 3.34
C GLU A 21 -4.53 -16.69 4.43
N ASN A 22 -5.36 -17.74 4.42
CA ASN A 22 -5.32 -18.79 5.43
C ASN A 22 -4.13 -19.73 5.30
N GLU A 23 -3.34 -19.62 4.25
CA GLU A 23 -2.15 -20.46 4.03
C GLU A 23 -0.86 -19.78 4.47
N LEU A 24 -0.95 -18.57 5.05
CA LEU A 24 0.21 -17.77 5.40
C LEU A 24 0.12 -17.27 6.84
N ALA A 25 1.19 -17.47 7.61
CA ALA A 25 1.34 -16.83 8.92
C ALA A 25 1.82 -15.40 8.70
N PHE A 26 0.98 -14.43 9.05
CA PHE A 26 1.25 -13.03 8.80
C PHE A 26 0.88 -12.20 10.03
N PHE A 27 1.84 -11.42 10.53
CA PHE A 27 1.65 -10.53 11.67
C PHE A 27 2.09 -9.13 11.31
N HIS A 28 1.33 -8.16 11.74
CA HIS A 28 1.59 -6.75 11.45
C HIS A 28 1.40 -5.89 12.68
N GLU A 29 2.35 -4.99 12.93
CA GLU A 29 2.25 -3.96 13.95
C GLU A 29 2.54 -2.60 13.35
N PHE A 30 1.74 -1.63 13.71
CA PHE A 30 1.84 -0.26 13.23
C PHE A 30 2.00 0.69 14.41
N ALA A 31 2.89 1.64 14.26
CA ALA A 31 3.10 2.71 15.25
C ALA A 31 3.37 4.03 14.54
N VAL A 32 3.10 5.10 15.24
CA VAL A 32 3.41 6.47 14.80
C VAL A 32 4.38 7.05 15.81
N ALA A 33 5.55 7.47 15.36
CA ALA A 33 6.58 8.02 16.23
C ALA A 33 7.38 9.09 15.50
N GLY A 34 7.44 10.31 16.07
CA GLY A 34 8.29 11.38 15.56
C GLY A 34 8.00 11.80 14.11
N GLY A 35 6.73 11.84 13.71
CA GLY A 35 6.36 12.20 12.34
C GLY A 35 6.57 11.10 11.32
N VAL A 36 6.72 9.86 11.75
CA VAL A 36 6.99 8.70 10.90
C VAL A 36 5.97 7.60 11.16
N TYR A 37 5.49 6.96 10.11
CA TYR A 37 4.77 5.69 10.19
C TYR A 37 5.79 4.57 10.28
N GLU A 38 5.64 3.70 11.27
CA GLU A 38 6.47 2.51 11.43
C GLU A 38 5.60 1.27 11.27
N ASN A 39 5.99 0.38 10.38
CA ASN A 39 5.30 -0.88 10.11
C ASN A 39 6.27 -2.03 10.30
N ALA A 40 5.95 -2.95 11.21
CA ALA A 40 6.67 -4.20 11.37
C ALA A 40 5.79 -5.31 10.83
N VAL A 41 6.32 -6.10 9.91
CA VAL A 41 5.61 -7.19 9.25
C VAL A 41 6.40 -8.47 9.42
N THR A 42 5.73 -9.53 9.89
CA THR A 42 6.33 -10.86 9.97
C THR A 42 5.59 -11.78 9.02
N VAL A 43 6.29 -12.30 8.03
CA VAL A 43 5.76 -13.26 7.06
C VAL A 43 6.42 -14.60 7.34
N GLU A 44 5.62 -15.57 7.76
CA GLU A 44 6.10 -16.84 8.30
C GLU A 44 7.03 -16.57 9.48
N GLU A 45 8.33 -16.75 9.32
CA GLU A 45 9.31 -16.47 10.38
C GLU A 45 10.23 -15.28 10.04
N LYS A 46 10.01 -14.63 8.89
CA LYS A 46 10.84 -13.50 8.47
C LYS A 46 10.23 -12.17 8.88
N GLU A 47 11.05 -11.32 9.46
CA GLU A 47 10.66 -9.99 9.91
C GLU A 47 11.09 -8.93 8.92
N TYR A 48 10.20 -7.96 8.66
CA TYR A 48 10.45 -6.80 7.82
C TYR A 48 10.04 -5.56 8.57
N PHE A 49 10.80 -4.50 8.40
CA PHE A 49 10.52 -3.24 9.07
C PHE A 49 10.61 -2.09 8.08
N PHE A 50 9.57 -1.25 8.04
CA PHE A 50 9.49 -0.13 7.12
C PHE A 50 9.15 1.15 7.85
N LYS A 51 9.79 2.24 7.45
CA LYS A 51 9.50 3.59 7.94
C LYS A 51 9.13 4.48 6.78
N GLU A 52 8.19 5.36 7.01
CA GLU A 52 7.69 6.28 5.99
C GLU A 52 7.30 7.60 6.65
N GLU A 53 7.71 8.73 6.06
CA GLU A 53 7.32 10.05 6.58
C GLU A 53 5.82 10.25 6.45
N ILE A 54 5.22 10.85 7.47
CA ILE A 54 3.79 11.15 7.48
C ILE A 54 3.55 12.39 6.63
N PRO A 55 2.76 12.30 5.53
CA PRO A 55 2.44 13.47 4.72
C PRO A 55 1.51 14.42 5.50
N SER A 56 1.55 15.69 5.15
CA SER A 56 0.60 16.68 5.69
C SER A 56 -0.82 16.30 5.26
N ALA A 57 -1.73 16.25 6.22
CA ALA A 57 -3.13 15.93 5.97
C ALA A 57 -4.01 17.14 6.24
N ALA A 58 -4.99 17.37 5.35
CA ALA A 58 -5.93 18.49 5.48
C ALA A 58 -6.96 18.24 6.60
N ASP A 59 -7.32 16.97 6.84
CA ASP A 59 -8.32 16.58 7.82
C ASP A 59 -8.12 15.14 8.30
N ALA A 60 -8.97 14.70 9.22
CA ALA A 60 -8.90 13.36 9.80
C ALA A 60 -9.14 12.25 8.75
N LEU A 61 -9.99 12.51 7.76
CA LEU A 61 -10.28 11.53 6.71
C LEU A 61 -9.06 11.30 5.82
N GLU A 62 -8.37 12.35 5.44
CA GLU A 62 -7.15 12.26 4.65
C GLU A 62 -6.04 11.57 5.43
N LYS A 63 -5.95 11.85 6.73
CA LYS A 63 -5.00 11.18 7.62
C LYS A 63 -5.21 9.66 7.63
N LYS A 64 -6.46 9.21 7.72
CA LYS A 64 -6.79 7.79 7.68
C LYS A 64 -6.41 7.15 6.35
N ARG A 65 -6.61 7.87 5.25
CA ARG A 65 -6.21 7.39 3.92
C ARG A 65 -4.71 7.18 3.83
N TYR A 66 -3.92 8.09 4.38
CA TYR A 66 -2.46 7.97 4.41
C TYR A 66 -2.00 6.80 5.27
N GLU A 67 -2.59 6.64 6.44
CA GLU A 67 -2.30 5.49 7.30
C GLU A 67 -2.58 4.17 6.60
N LYS A 68 -3.75 4.05 5.98
CA LYS A 68 -4.16 2.86 5.24
C LYS A 68 -3.20 2.55 4.08
N ARG A 69 -2.80 3.58 3.32
CA ARG A 69 -1.82 3.41 2.24
C ARG A 69 -0.48 2.92 2.75
N ALA A 70 0.00 3.49 3.85
CA ALA A 70 1.26 3.08 4.45
C ALA A 70 1.23 1.62 4.91
N VAL A 71 0.14 1.21 5.54
CA VAL A 71 -0.05 -0.17 5.99
C VAL A 71 -0.10 -1.14 4.80
N LYS A 72 -0.88 -0.82 3.78
CA LYS A 72 -0.99 -1.65 2.57
C LYS A 72 0.36 -1.77 1.85
N LEU A 73 1.08 -0.67 1.74
CA LEU A 73 2.39 -0.65 1.10
C LEU A 73 3.42 -1.48 1.86
N ALA A 74 3.43 -1.38 3.19
CA ALA A 74 4.31 -2.19 4.03
C ALA A 74 4.02 -3.68 3.86
N ALA A 75 2.75 -4.07 3.89
CA ALA A 75 2.35 -5.46 3.66
C ALA A 75 2.80 -5.93 2.27
N TYR A 76 2.59 -5.10 1.24
CA TYR A 76 2.99 -5.44 -0.12
C TYR A 76 4.50 -5.61 -0.24
N LYS A 77 5.29 -4.68 0.31
CA LYS A 77 6.76 -4.75 0.26
C LYS A 77 7.28 -6.03 0.92
N ALA A 78 6.75 -6.37 2.09
CA ALA A 78 7.16 -7.58 2.80
C ALA A 78 6.84 -8.84 1.99
N LEU A 79 5.64 -8.92 1.43
CA LEU A 79 5.21 -10.07 0.63
C LEU A 79 5.99 -10.16 -0.69
N SER A 80 6.24 -9.03 -1.33
CA SER A 80 7.03 -8.98 -2.55
C SER A 80 8.44 -9.50 -2.31
N GLU A 81 9.08 -9.10 -1.22
CA GLU A 81 10.40 -9.60 -0.85
C GLU A 81 10.36 -11.09 -0.48
N TYR A 82 9.36 -11.49 0.31
CA TYR A 82 9.26 -12.88 0.76
C TYR A 82 9.08 -13.85 -0.41
N PHE A 83 8.19 -13.52 -1.35
CA PHE A 83 7.90 -14.37 -2.50
C PHE A 83 8.81 -14.10 -3.71
N GLY A 84 9.59 -13.03 -3.69
CA GLY A 84 10.49 -12.67 -4.77
C GLY A 84 9.79 -12.28 -6.06
N ARG A 85 8.61 -11.66 -5.97
CA ARG A 85 7.85 -11.23 -7.15
C ARG A 85 7.01 -9.99 -6.87
N ASP A 86 6.71 -9.23 -7.92
CA ASP A 86 5.87 -8.04 -7.87
C ASP A 86 4.55 -8.28 -8.59
N MET A 87 3.54 -7.48 -8.21
CA MET A 87 2.23 -7.49 -8.85
C MET A 87 2.07 -6.27 -9.76
N PRO A 88 1.35 -6.39 -10.91
CA PRO A 88 1.24 -5.29 -11.88
C PRO A 88 0.70 -3.99 -11.29
N TRP A 89 -0.28 -4.05 -10.39
CA TRP A 89 -0.86 -2.86 -9.75
C TRP A 89 -0.24 -2.55 -8.38
N GLY A 90 0.84 -3.24 -8.01
CA GLY A 90 1.53 -3.02 -6.75
C GLY A 90 0.60 -3.20 -5.56
N ALA A 91 0.62 -2.23 -4.65
CA ALA A 91 -0.21 -2.25 -3.44
C ALA A 91 -1.61 -1.66 -3.65
N LEU A 92 -1.99 -1.26 -4.87
CA LEU A 92 -3.34 -0.78 -5.15
C LEU A 92 -4.31 -1.96 -5.20
N THR A 93 -5.16 -2.05 -4.18
CA THR A 93 -6.18 -3.10 -4.06
C THR A 93 -7.54 -2.47 -3.75
N GLY A 94 -8.60 -3.06 -4.27
CA GLY A 94 -9.95 -2.57 -4.01
C GLY A 94 -10.25 -1.18 -4.56
N ILE A 95 -9.43 -0.68 -5.49
CA ILE A 95 -9.50 0.67 -6.04
C ILE A 95 -9.50 0.59 -7.56
N ARG A 96 -10.28 1.47 -8.19
CA ARG A 96 -10.22 1.63 -9.64
C ARG A 96 -9.05 2.57 -9.98
N PRO A 97 -8.00 2.10 -10.66
CA PRO A 97 -6.80 2.91 -10.90
C PRO A 97 -7.06 4.21 -11.66
N THR A 98 -7.92 4.17 -12.67
CA THR A 98 -8.24 5.36 -13.45
C THR A 98 -8.94 6.43 -12.61
N LYS A 99 -9.88 6.02 -11.75
CA LYS A 99 -10.56 6.95 -10.84
C LYS A 99 -9.58 7.60 -9.88
N LEU A 100 -8.68 6.80 -9.31
CA LEU A 100 -7.65 7.31 -8.41
C LEU A 100 -6.73 8.29 -9.13
N ALA A 101 -6.34 7.99 -10.37
CA ALA A 101 -5.51 8.89 -11.16
C ALA A 101 -6.17 10.24 -11.39
N TYR A 102 -7.46 10.27 -11.73
CA TYR A 102 -8.21 11.52 -11.87
C TYR A 102 -8.27 12.30 -10.57
N GLN A 103 -8.50 11.64 -9.44
CA GLN A 103 -8.52 12.29 -8.14
C GLN A 103 -7.18 12.92 -7.79
N GLU A 104 -6.08 12.23 -8.09
CA GLU A 104 -4.73 12.76 -7.83
C GLU A 104 -4.38 13.91 -8.77
N LEU A 105 -4.84 13.87 -10.03
CA LEU A 105 -4.67 14.99 -10.95
C LEU A 105 -5.36 16.25 -10.42
N GLU A 106 -6.58 16.14 -9.89
CA GLU A 106 -7.31 17.26 -9.32
C GLU A 106 -6.63 17.83 -8.09
N LYS A 107 -6.15 16.96 -7.20
CA LYS A 107 -5.55 17.39 -5.93
C LYS A 107 -4.12 17.87 -6.07
N ARG A 108 -3.31 17.20 -6.89
CA ARG A 108 -1.85 17.37 -6.91
C ARG A 108 -1.30 17.71 -8.29
N GLY A 109 -2.13 17.68 -9.32
CA GLY A 109 -1.71 17.96 -10.70
C GLY A 109 -0.96 16.81 -11.39
N ASP A 110 -0.69 15.71 -10.69
CA ASP A 110 -0.01 14.54 -11.24
C ASP A 110 -0.35 13.30 -10.40
N PHE A 111 -0.66 12.18 -11.06
CA PHE A 111 -0.93 10.92 -10.37
C PHE A 111 0.29 9.98 -10.30
N ARG A 112 1.31 10.22 -11.14
CA ARG A 112 2.47 9.33 -11.24
C ARG A 112 3.22 9.13 -9.92
N PRO A 113 3.45 10.16 -9.09
CA PRO A 113 4.13 9.96 -7.81
C PRO A 113 3.43 8.95 -6.90
N LEU A 114 2.10 9.00 -6.82
CA LEU A 114 1.35 8.04 -6.01
C LEU A 114 1.47 6.62 -6.57
N PHE A 115 1.32 6.46 -7.88
CA PHE A 115 1.41 5.15 -8.52
C PHE A 115 2.80 4.53 -8.33
N ASP A 116 3.85 5.33 -8.45
CA ASP A 116 5.23 4.88 -8.21
C ASP A 116 5.43 4.51 -6.74
N ALA A 117 4.92 5.33 -5.82
CA ALA A 117 5.01 5.05 -4.38
C ALA A 117 4.30 3.75 -4.01
N MET A 118 3.16 3.46 -4.65
CA MET A 118 2.40 2.23 -4.42
C MET A 118 2.89 1.05 -5.26
N ARG A 119 3.99 1.24 -5.95
CA ARG A 119 4.68 0.21 -6.73
C ARG A 119 3.87 -0.39 -7.88
N VAL A 120 3.04 0.43 -8.52
CA VAL A 120 2.38 0.07 -9.77
C VAL A 120 3.45 -0.10 -10.85
N SER A 121 3.34 -1.14 -11.68
CA SER A 121 4.33 -1.38 -12.73
C SER A 121 4.34 -0.22 -13.75
N PRO A 122 5.51 0.08 -14.36
CA PRO A 122 5.59 1.13 -15.37
C PRO A 122 4.64 0.89 -16.56
N GLU A 123 4.40 -0.36 -16.92
CA GLU A 123 3.47 -0.71 -18.00
C GLU A 123 2.04 -0.32 -17.68
N ARG A 124 1.57 -0.64 -16.46
CA ARG A 124 0.22 -0.29 -16.02
C ARG A 124 0.06 1.20 -15.85
N ARG A 125 1.07 1.87 -15.31
CA ARG A 125 1.07 3.34 -15.19
C ARG A 125 0.94 4.00 -16.57
N ARG A 126 1.67 3.53 -17.56
CA ARG A 126 1.59 4.07 -18.92
C ARG A 126 0.20 3.89 -19.54
N ILE A 127 -0.46 2.76 -19.28
CA ILE A 127 -1.84 2.55 -19.73
C ILE A 127 -2.77 3.62 -19.14
N VAL A 128 -2.65 3.88 -17.84
CA VAL A 128 -3.46 4.90 -17.18
C VAL A 128 -3.12 6.30 -17.72
N GLU A 129 -1.86 6.61 -17.96
CA GLU A 129 -1.44 7.87 -18.57
C GLU A 129 -2.16 8.12 -19.90
N LYS A 130 -2.29 7.09 -20.73
CA LYS A 130 -2.99 7.19 -22.02
C LYS A 130 -4.49 7.45 -21.85
N ILE A 131 -5.10 6.87 -20.81
CA ILE A 131 -6.54 7.01 -20.57
C ILE A 131 -6.87 8.41 -20.04
N VAL A 132 -6.05 8.97 -19.14
CA VAL A 132 -6.31 10.24 -18.47
C VAL A 132 -5.66 11.45 -19.15
N ALA A 133 -4.87 11.23 -20.19
CA ALA A 133 -4.19 12.31 -20.90
C ALA A 133 -5.16 13.24 -21.65
#